data_8203d3596622b7e66df64eb4bd6fa453
#
_entry.id   8203d3596622b7e66df64eb4bd6fa453
#
_cell.length_a   1.000
_cell.length_b   1.000
_cell.length_c   1.000
_cell.angle_alpha   90.00
_cell.angle_beta   90.00
_cell.angle_gamma   90.00
#
_symmetry.space_group_name_H-M   'P 1'
#
loop_
_entity.id
_entity.type
_entity.pdbx_description
1 polymer ?
#
loop_
_entity_poly.entity_id
_entity_poly.type
_entity_poly.pdbx_seq_one_letter_code
_entity_poly.pdbx_strand_id
1 'polypeptide(L)'
;MRTEFSRCLKAGYFLALLSIVFIGRSPCEFAFPIDQLDPSWAWALSVFSREHLAFGRDVIYNFGPLADLYTKFYNPGNSGLFAAMNIGIAVLLAKMVFDLSAERTPKEKIAVAGLLGLCLWMTNTAIFPDVFYQIYGLVWVLWGFHKVERTATAKTISELCICALPLILMVLMKGTFFFVAAVSISTVTVWGLWKKAYFPLVVLGLVLFAALITVWCLWQQPLLGVIDYIINMARMSSAYLDGMSLTGRAKHIYAYLVFVVLVPVFVFDKQRKFVSLLFILCVEAFLYLGAKHGFGRHDIHAGIASAMIAAVLLAIFLFSRTDSLQRFTAVAIVGVVGAICVNIIGYGYPENLLRYSTEPFKAVWTLAFDRTSLDKRYEMAAQEIRDRYGVGDIRGTVDVYNFNNSVAIASTGSYIPRPIFQGYQTFDGYFSKINLKHLEKNPPDNVLFRVETIDDRYPTLDEGISWPSIFDNYDMDTIQKGYLFLKKK
;
A
#
# COMPACT_ATOMS: atom_id res chain seq x y z
N MET A 1 -8.97 43.64 9.18
CA MET A 1 -10.16 42.82 9.50
C MET A 1 -10.59 41.90 8.37
N ARG A 2 -10.99 42.34 7.15
CA ARG A 2 -11.37 41.41 6.04
C ARG A 2 -10.25 40.47 5.58
N THR A 3 -9.00 40.91 5.53
CA THR A 3 -7.83 40.10 5.13
C THR A 3 -7.46 39.07 6.17
N GLU A 4 -7.57 39.36 7.45
CA GLU A 4 -7.30 38.43 8.56
C GLU A 4 -8.39 37.38 8.66
N PHE A 5 -9.66 37.77 8.55
CA PHE A 5 -10.79 36.84 8.50
C PHE A 5 -10.66 35.85 7.33
N SER A 6 -10.23 36.32 6.14
CA SER A 6 -9.96 35.47 4.99
C SER A 6 -8.80 34.49 5.25
N ARG A 7 -7.75 34.92 5.97
CA ARG A 7 -6.64 34.04 6.37
C ARG A 7 -7.10 32.95 7.36
N CYS A 8 -7.89 33.32 8.36
CA CYS A 8 -8.45 32.37 9.33
C CYS A 8 -9.33 31.32 8.67
N LEU A 9 -10.19 31.71 7.71
CA LEU A 9 -11.02 30.76 6.97
C LEU A 9 -10.19 29.79 6.12
N LYS A 10 -9.13 30.25 5.47
CA LYS A 10 -8.22 29.41 4.69
C LYS A 10 -7.46 28.41 5.59
N ALA A 11 -6.95 28.90 6.74
CA ALA A 11 -6.29 28.04 7.72
C ALA A 11 -7.25 27.00 8.29
N GLY A 12 -8.47 27.37 8.64
CA GLY A 12 -9.51 26.45 9.12
C GLY A 12 -9.85 25.37 8.10
N TYR A 13 -9.97 25.73 6.83
CA TYR A 13 -10.21 24.75 5.76
C TYR A 13 -9.04 23.80 5.57
N PHE A 14 -7.79 24.30 5.58
CA PHE A 14 -6.60 23.43 5.51
C PHE A 14 -6.55 22.45 6.69
N LEU A 15 -6.80 22.93 7.91
CA LEU A 15 -6.83 22.09 9.11
C LEU A 15 -7.93 21.03 9.03
N ALA A 16 -9.10 21.36 8.48
CA ALA A 16 -10.18 20.40 8.27
C ALA A 16 -9.76 19.29 7.29
N LEU A 17 -9.14 19.64 6.14
CA LEU A 17 -8.62 18.66 5.19
C LEU A 17 -7.53 17.79 5.83
N LEU A 18 -6.60 18.40 6.56
CA LEU A 18 -5.54 17.67 7.25
C LEU A 18 -6.10 16.70 8.28
N SER A 19 -7.10 17.12 9.06
CA SER A 19 -7.77 16.25 10.04
C SER A 19 -8.46 15.08 9.37
N ILE A 20 -9.16 15.29 8.25
CA ILE A 20 -9.80 14.23 7.47
C ILE A 20 -8.75 13.22 6.99
N VAL A 21 -7.64 13.69 6.41
CA VAL A 21 -6.57 12.80 5.92
C VAL A 21 -5.88 12.07 7.08
N PHE A 22 -5.64 12.77 8.19
CA PHE A 22 -4.99 12.22 9.37
C PHE A 22 -5.84 11.11 10.01
N ILE A 23 -7.14 11.36 10.21
CA ILE A 23 -8.07 10.35 10.73
C ILE A 23 -8.17 9.15 9.77
N GLY A 24 -8.34 9.42 8.48
CA GLY A 24 -8.46 8.37 7.46
C GLY A 24 -7.20 7.51 7.31
N ARG A 25 -6.00 8.04 7.53
CA ARG A 25 -4.75 7.27 7.44
C ARG A 25 -4.32 6.64 8.76
N SER A 26 -4.65 7.26 9.89
CA SER A 26 -4.22 6.83 11.24
C SER A 26 -2.71 6.53 11.30
N PRO A 27 -1.84 7.52 11.06
CA PRO A 27 -0.42 7.28 10.76
C PRO A 27 0.39 6.70 11.91
N CYS A 28 -0.09 6.79 13.15
CA CYS A 28 0.57 6.32 14.37
C CYS A 28 -0.14 5.12 15.02
N GLU A 29 -1.17 4.57 14.39
CA GLU A 29 -1.85 3.37 14.87
C GLU A 29 -1.09 2.14 14.37
N PHE A 30 -0.44 1.42 15.30
CA PHE A 30 0.44 0.32 14.96
C PHE A 30 -0.23 -1.05 15.08
N ALA A 31 0.15 -1.96 14.17
CA ALA A 31 -0.08 -3.39 14.27
C ALA A 31 1.02 -4.05 15.10
N PHE A 32 0.70 -5.13 15.79
CA PHE A 32 1.60 -5.90 16.66
C PHE A 32 1.65 -7.37 16.24
N PRO A 33 2.61 -8.17 16.74
CA PRO A 33 2.70 -9.60 16.42
C PRO A 33 1.39 -10.34 16.70
N ILE A 34 0.93 -11.10 15.71
CA ILE A 34 -0.21 -12.01 15.81
C ILE A 34 0.11 -13.23 14.94
N ASP A 35 -0.29 -14.43 15.37
CA ASP A 35 -0.10 -15.70 14.68
C ASP A 35 -1.18 -15.97 13.62
N GLN A 36 -1.39 -15.03 12.72
CA GLN A 36 -2.31 -15.09 11.60
C GLN A 36 -1.59 -14.75 10.29
N LEU A 37 -2.21 -15.06 9.16
CA LEU A 37 -1.60 -14.89 7.83
C LEU A 37 -1.03 -13.49 7.63
N ASP A 38 -1.88 -12.46 7.66
CA ASP A 38 -1.45 -11.09 7.31
C ASP A 38 -0.52 -10.46 8.35
N PRO A 39 -0.79 -10.51 9.66
CA PRO A 39 0.16 -10.05 10.66
C PRO A 39 1.50 -10.78 10.61
N SER A 40 1.50 -12.05 10.25
CA SER A 40 2.71 -12.87 10.17
C SER A 40 3.69 -12.38 9.11
N TRP A 41 3.22 -12.17 7.86
CA TRP A 41 4.10 -11.63 6.83
C TRP A 41 4.48 -10.16 7.08
N ALA A 42 3.58 -9.38 7.71
CA ALA A 42 3.90 -8.00 8.08
C ALA A 42 5.04 -7.95 9.11
N TRP A 43 4.99 -8.81 10.12
CA TRP A 43 6.07 -8.95 11.09
C TRP A 43 7.37 -9.41 10.42
N ALA A 44 7.30 -10.43 9.56
CA ALA A 44 8.46 -10.92 8.83
C ALA A 44 9.15 -9.81 8.02
N LEU A 45 8.40 -9.02 7.24
CA LEU A 45 8.96 -7.91 6.47
C LEU A 45 9.61 -6.84 7.35
N SER A 46 9.03 -6.54 8.51
CA SER A 46 9.61 -5.62 9.49
C SER A 46 10.94 -6.15 10.05
N VAL A 47 11.02 -7.45 10.34
CA VAL A 47 12.27 -8.12 10.75
C VAL A 47 13.30 -8.08 9.62
N PHE A 48 12.94 -8.48 8.40
CA PHE A 48 13.86 -8.51 7.26
C PHE A 48 14.43 -7.14 6.92
N SER A 49 13.60 -6.09 7.02
CA SER A 49 14.06 -4.70 6.85
C SER A 49 15.06 -4.30 7.93
N ARG A 50 14.84 -4.69 9.18
CA ARG A 50 15.74 -4.43 10.31
C ARG A 50 17.05 -5.21 10.22
N GLU A 51 16.98 -6.45 9.78
CA GLU A 51 18.15 -7.33 9.60
C GLU A 51 18.89 -7.03 8.28
N HIS A 52 18.42 -6.05 7.51
CA HIS A 52 19.01 -5.60 6.25
C HIS A 52 19.14 -6.69 5.18
N LEU A 53 18.20 -7.65 5.15
CA LEU A 53 18.16 -8.65 4.09
C LEU A 53 17.97 -7.96 2.72
N ALA A 54 18.63 -8.48 1.68
CA ALA A 54 18.55 -7.88 0.35
C ALA A 54 17.21 -8.19 -0.32
N PHE A 55 16.35 -7.17 -0.41
CA PHE A 55 15.09 -7.29 -1.12
C PHE A 55 15.31 -7.50 -2.62
N GLY A 56 14.57 -8.44 -3.20
CA GLY A 56 14.73 -8.89 -4.57
C GLY A 56 15.67 -10.10 -4.72
N ARG A 57 16.49 -10.41 -3.71
CA ARG A 57 17.38 -11.58 -3.71
C ARG A 57 17.12 -12.49 -2.51
N ASP A 58 17.30 -11.99 -1.29
CA ASP A 58 17.13 -12.77 -0.05
C ASP A 58 15.67 -12.74 0.43
N VAL A 59 14.92 -11.71 0.02
CA VAL A 59 13.48 -11.57 0.23
C VAL A 59 12.82 -11.19 -1.07
N ILE A 60 11.99 -12.09 -1.60
CA ILE A 60 11.20 -11.87 -2.82
C ILE A 60 9.72 -11.92 -2.43
N TYR A 61 9.09 -10.76 -2.49
CA TYR A 61 7.68 -10.59 -2.11
C TYR A 61 7.06 -9.41 -2.87
N ASN A 62 5.74 -9.28 -2.82
CA ASN A 62 5.05 -8.13 -3.42
C ASN A 62 5.15 -6.83 -2.60
N PHE A 63 5.89 -6.86 -1.48
CA PHE A 63 6.27 -5.70 -0.68
C PHE A 63 7.77 -5.51 -0.67
N GLY A 64 8.21 -4.28 -0.47
CA GLY A 64 9.61 -3.90 -0.42
C GLY A 64 10.11 -3.52 0.99
N PRO A 65 11.32 -2.95 1.08
CA PRO A 65 11.96 -2.64 2.36
C PRO A 65 11.22 -1.58 3.20
N LEU A 66 10.31 -0.82 2.59
CA LEU A 66 9.47 0.16 3.29
C LEU A 66 8.05 -0.37 3.58
N ALA A 67 7.86 -1.69 3.65
CA ALA A 67 6.56 -2.30 3.94
C ALA A 67 5.89 -1.76 5.20
N ASP A 68 6.65 -1.39 6.23
CA ASP A 68 6.12 -0.85 7.49
C ASP A 68 5.36 0.48 7.32
N LEU A 69 5.64 1.25 6.25
CA LEU A 69 4.82 2.42 5.90
C LEU A 69 3.38 2.03 5.53
N TYR A 70 3.21 0.85 4.93
CA TYR A 70 1.91 0.33 4.55
C TYR A 70 1.23 -0.42 5.70
N THR A 71 1.94 -1.42 6.25
CA THR A 71 1.41 -2.32 7.29
C THR A 71 1.24 -1.63 8.63
N LYS A 72 1.96 -0.53 8.84
CA LYS A 72 2.06 0.15 10.14
C LYS A 72 2.50 -0.81 11.25
N PHE A 73 3.30 -1.83 10.91
CA PHE A 73 3.78 -2.77 11.91
C PHE A 73 4.71 -2.07 12.89
N TYR A 74 4.53 -2.35 14.19
CA TYR A 74 5.37 -1.75 15.23
C TYR A 74 6.78 -2.34 15.18
N ASN A 75 7.74 -1.47 14.91
CA ASN A 75 9.16 -1.78 14.95
C ASN A 75 9.82 -0.87 15.99
N PRO A 76 10.32 -1.40 17.11
CA PRO A 76 10.92 -0.58 18.18
C PRO A 76 11.98 0.42 17.71
N GLY A 77 12.76 0.07 16.65
CA GLY A 77 13.77 0.94 16.08
C GLY A 77 13.23 2.08 15.22
N ASN A 78 12.26 1.80 14.34
CA ASN A 78 11.91 2.67 13.21
C ASN A 78 10.48 3.22 13.23
N SER A 79 9.60 2.79 14.16
CA SER A 79 8.18 3.19 14.15
C SER A 79 7.96 4.70 14.19
N GLY A 80 8.79 5.45 14.92
CA GLY A 80 8.72 6.91 14.94
C GLY A 80 9.03 7.55 13.58
N LEU A 81 10.03 7.03 12.86
CA LEU A 81 10.38 7.47 11.51
C LEU A 81 9.24 7.17 10.52
N PHE A 82 8.70 5.96 10.54
CA PHE A 82 7.58 5.58 9.67
C PHE A 82 6.31 6.39 9.97
N ALA A 83 6.02 6.68 11.25
CA ALA A 83 4.93 7.57 11.62
C ALA A 83 5.15 8.98 11.06
N ALA A 84 6.34 9.55 11.19
CA ALA A 84 6.69 10.86 10.66
C ALA A 84 6.56 10.91 9.13
N MET A 85 7.02 9.87 8.41
CA MET A 85 6.85 9.76 6.96
C MET A 85 5.37 9.69 6.56
N ASN A 86 4.55 8.88 7.25
CA ASN A 86 3.11 8.81 7.00
C ASN A 86 2.39 10.14 7.29
N ILE A 87 2.78 10.85 8.34
CA ILE A 87 2.27 12.21 8.64
C ILE A 87 2.67 13.17 7.50
N GLY A 88 3.92 13.10 7.05
CA GLY A 88 4.40 13.91 5.91
C GLY A 88 3.57 13.67 4.64
N ILE A 89 3.29 12.42 4.30
CA ILE A 89 2.44 12.05 3.15
C ILE A 89 1.02 12.63 3.34
N ALA A 90 0.45 12.55 4.55
CA ALA A 90 -0.86 13.10 4.85
C ALA A 90 -0.90 14.64 4.70
N VAL A 91 0.11 15.33 5.20
CA VAL A 91 0.25 16.80 5.06
C VAL A 91 0.37 17.20 3.60
N LEU A 92 1.18 16.50 2.81
CA LEU A 92 1.35 16.79 1.38
C LEU A 92 0.06 16.53 0.59
N LEU A 93 -0.69 15.46 0.89
CA LEU A 93 -1.98 15.21 0.28
C LEU A 93 -2.98 16.33 0.61
N ALA A 94 -3.11 16.69 1.89
CA ALA A 94 -3.99 17.79 2.31
C ALA A 94 -3.62 19.10 1.64
N LYS A 95 -2.32 19.41 1.53
CA LYS A 95 -1.79 20.59 0.83
C LYS A 95 -2.19 20.60 -0.65
N MET A 96 -2.00 19.50 -1.36
CA MET A 96 -2.35 19.42 -2.77
C MET A 96 -3.86 19.60 -3.01
N VAL A 97 -4.71 18.96 -2.20
CA VAL A 97 -6.16 19.12 -2.26
C VAL A 97 -6.56 20.56 -1.93
N PHE A 98 -5.94 21.18 -0.93
CA PHE A 98 -6.15 22.58 -0.58
C PHE A 98 -5.82 23.52 -1.75
N ASP A 99 -4.66 23.34 -2.39
CA ASP A 99 -4.23 24.14 -3.53
C ASP A 99 -5.19 24.01 -4.72
N LEU A 100 -5.61 22.76 -5.04
CA LEU A 100 -6.54 22.46 -6.15
C LEU A 100 -7.95 23.00 -5.90
N SER A 101 -8.33 23.17 -4.64
CA SER A 101 -9.65 23.70 -4.26
C SER A 101 -9.62 25.19 -3.87
N ALA A 102 -8.47 25.88 -3.98
CA ALA A 102 -8.30 27.23 -3.47
C ALA A 102 -9.32 28.24 -4.02
N GLU A 103 -9.60 28.16 -5.34
CA GLU A 103 -10.51 29.07 -6.06
C GLU A 103 -11.98 28.63 -6.04
N ARG A 104 -12.29 27.50 -5.40
CA ARG A 104 -13.64 26.96 -5.28
C ARG A 104 -14.50 27.75 -4.31
N THR A 105 -15.80 27.77 -4.56
CA THR A 105 -16.78 28.37 -3.64
C THR A 105 -16.82 27.61 -2.30
N PRO A 106 -17.32 28.21 -1.21
CA PRO A 106 -17.45 27.52 0.08
C PRO A 106 -18.24 26.21 -0.01
N LYS A 107 -19.32 26.14 -0.80
CA LYS A 107 -20.11 24.94 -1.00
C LYS A 107 -19.30 23.82 -1.68
N GLU A 108 -18.53 24.18 -2.70
CA GLU A 108 -17.66 23.23 -3.39
C GLU A 108 -16.50 22.74 -2.50
N LYS A 109 -15.95 23.59 -1.64
CA LYS A 109 -14.94 23.20 -0.63
C LYS A 109 -15.49 22.18 0.36
N ILE A 110 -16.74 22.35 0.79
CA ILE A 110 -17.43 21.37 1.63
C ILE A 110 -17.59 20.04 0.85
N ALA A 111 -17.97 20.09 -0.44
CA ALA A 111 -18.09 18.90 -1.27
C ALA A 111 -16.74 18.19 -1.45
N VAL A 112 -15.63 18.93 -1.67
CA VAL A 112 -14.27 18.35 -1.72
C VAL A 112 -13.92 17.66 -0.41
N ALA A 113 -14.16 18.29 0.73
CA ALA A 113 -13.90 17.72 2.05
C ALA A 113 -14.76 16.47 2.29
N GLY A 114 -16.04 16.51 1.92
CA GLY A 114 -16.96 15.38 2.02
C GLY A 114 -16.55 14.19 1.14
N LEU A 115 -16.19 14.45 -0.13
CA LEU A 115 -15.71 13.39 -1.05
C LEU A 115 -14.38 12.81 -0.56
N LEU A 116 -13.43 13.63 -0.13
CA LEU A 116 -12.17 13.16 0.45
C LEU A 116 -12.43 12.32 1.69
N GLY A 117 -13.30 12.78 2.58
CA GLY A 117 -13.71 12.03 3.78
C GLY A 117 -14.36 10.69 3.43
N LEU A 118 -15.26 10.65 2.44
CA LEU A 118 -15.89 9.43 1.96
C LEU A 118 -14.85 8.44 1.40
N CYS A 119 -13.94 8.92 0.54
CA CYS A 119 -12.87 8.08 -0.02
C CYS A 119 -12.04 7.45 1.11
N LEU A 120 -11.58 8.27 2.06
CA LEU A 120 -10.71 7.81 3.15
C LEU A 120 -11.47 6.93 4.15
N TRP A 121 -12.75 7.20 4.39
CA TRP A 121 -13.59 6.32 5.21
C TRP A 121 -13.76 4.93 4.56
N MET A 122 -13.99 4.86 3.25
CA MET A 122 -14.07 3.59 2.52
C MET A 122 -12.75 2.82 2.54
N THR A 123 -11.59 3.51 2.64
CA THR A 123 -10.27 2.88 2.74
C THR A 123 -9.91 2.42 4.15
N ASN A 124 -10.53 3.02 5.16
CA ASN A 124 -10.22 2.74 6.57
C ASN A 124 -10.95 1.51 7.13
N THR A 125 -11.80 0.87 6.31
CA THR A 125 -12.38 -0.44 6.65
C THR A 125 -11.31 -1.53 6.64
N ALA A 126 -10.38 -1.42 7.56
CA ALA A 126 -9.42 -2.38 8.12
C ALA A 126 -8.35 -2.99 7.19
N ILE A 127 -8.54 -3.14 5.88
CA ILE A 127 -7.67 -4.02 5.08
C ILE A 127 -6.97 -3.31 3.92
N PHE A 128 -7.41 -2.11 3.48
CA PHE A 128 -6.99 -1.57 2.19
C PHE A 128 -6.43 -0.14 2.20
N PRO A 129 -5.25 0.10 2.78
CA PRO A 129 -4.59 1.40 2.61
C PRO A 129 -4.15 1.66 1.15
N ASP A 130 -4.34 0.69 0.24
CA ASP A 130 -4.01 0.80 -1.19
C ASP A 130 -4.63 2.04 -1.83
N VAL A 131 -5.91 2.28 -1.59
CA VAL A 131 -6.63 3.39 -2.22
C VAL A 131 -6.15 4.74 -1.71
N PHE A 132 -5.66 4.84 -0.47
CA PHE A 132 -5.02 6.07 0.03
C PHE A 132 -3.84 6.49 -0.86
N TYR A 133 -2.97 5.56 -1.20
CA TYR A 133 -1.82 5.81 -2.05
C TYR A 133 -2.21 6.06 -3.52
N GLN A 134 -3.27 5.43 -3.99
CA GLN A 134 -3.85 5.70 -5.31
C GLN A 134 -4.46 7.11 -5.36
N ILE A 135 -5.19 7.55 -4.32
CA ILE A 135 -5.67 8.93 -4.19
C ILE A 135 -4.49 9.91 -4.24
N TYR A 136 -3.41 9.60 -3.52
CA TYR A 136 -2.20 10.44 -3.55
C TYR A 136 -1.69 10.63 -4.97
N GLY A 137 -1.53 9.54 -5.73
CA GLY A 137 -1.07 9.57 -7.12
C GLY A 137 -2.00 10.39 -8.02
N LEU A 138 -3.32 10.17 -7.96
CA LEU A 138 -4.31 10.91 -8.75
C LEU A 138 -4.31 12.41 -8.43
N VAL A 139 -4.29 12.77 -7.15
CA VAL A 139 -4.26 14.16 -6.70
C VAL A 139 -2.95 14.83 -7.12
N TRP A 140 -1.82 14.11 -7.03
CA TRP A 140 -0.52 14.61 -7.49
C TRP A 140 -0.50 14.88 -8.99
N VAL A 141 -1.14 14.04 -9.82
CA VAL A 141 -1.27 14.27 -11.27
C VAL A 141 -2.01 15.58 -11.54
N LEU A 142 -3.18 15.78 -10.93
CA LEU A 142 -3.96 17.01 -11.11
C LEU A 142 -3.21 18.25 -10.65
N TRP A 143 -2.55 18.14 -9.50
CA TRP A 143 -1.75 19.21 -8.94
C TRP A 143 -0.51 19.50 -9.79
N GLY A 144 0.11 18.46 -10.35
CA GLY A 144 1.22 18.55 -11.30
C GLY A 144 0.83 19.27 -12.60
N PHE A 145 -0.36 18.97 -13.15
CA PHE A 145 -0.88 19.72 -14.31
C PHE A 145 -0.93 21.23 -14.00
N HIS A 146 -1.47 21.57 -12.85
CA HIS A 146 -1.58 22.96 -12.43
C HIS A 146 -0.22 23.65 -12.18
N LYS A 147 0.76 22.91 -11.64
CA LYS A 147 2.10 23.46 -11.36
C LYS A 147 2.94 23.64 -12.64
N VAL A 148 2.85 22.71 -13.56
CA VAL A 148 3.58 22.78 -14.85
C VAL A 148 3.06 23.91 -15.75
N GLU A 149 1.77 24.29 -15.65
CA GLU A 149 1.21 25.42 -16.39
C GLU A 149 1.69 26.80 -15.90
N ARG A 150 2.16 26.89 -14.64
CA ARG A 150 2.65 28.12 -14.06
C ARG A 150 4.09 28.41 -14.47
N THR A 151 4.50 29.68 -14.36
CA THR A 151 5.89 30.07 -14.57
C THR A 151 6.83 29.20 -13.73
N ALA A 152 7.87 28.64 -14.35
CA ALA A 152 8.84 27.77 -13.70
C ALA A 152 9.76 28.57 -12.75
N THR A 153 9.26 28.90 -11.56
CA THR A 153 10.07 29.47 -10.49
C THR A 153 10.75 28.35 -9.69
N ALA A 154 11.86 28.67 -9.02
CA ALA A 154 12.54 27.72 -8.13
C ALA A 154 11.57 27.16 -7.06
N LYS A 155 10.65 28.00 -6.55
CA LYS A 155 9.61 27.58 -5.61
C LYS A 155 8.67 26.54 -6.23
N THR A 156 8.17 26.79 -7.44
CA THR A 156 7.24 25.86 -8.12
C THR A 156 7.90 24.51 -8.39
N ILE A 157 9.17 24.51 -8.79
CA ILE A 157 9.94 23.30 -9.06
C ILE A 157 10.19 22.52 -7.75
N SER A 158 10.62 23.19 -6.68
CA SER A 158 10.84 22.53 -5.38
C SER A 158 9.55 21.93 -4.81
N GLU A 159 8.43 22.64 -4.91
CA GLU A 159 7.13 22.09 -4.50
C GLU A 159 6.77 20.84 -5.32
N LEU A 160 6.98 20.87 -6.66
CA LEU A 160 6.73 19.72 -7.54
C LEU A 160 7.56 18.50 -7.12
N CYS A 161 8.85 18.70 -6.84
CA CYS A 161 9.75 17.65 -6.39
C CYS A 161 9.36 17.10 -5.00
N ILE A 162 9.11 17.99 -4.02
CA ILE A 162 8.75 17.57 -2.66
C ILE A 162 7.46 16.75 -2.64
N CYS A 163 6.43 17.20 -3.37
CA CYS A 163 5.17 16.46 -3.46
C CYS A 163 5.29 15.17 -4.30
N ALA A 164 6.36 14.96 -5.05
CA ALA A 164 6.62 13.72 -5.77
C ALA A 164 7.40 12.68 -4.96
N LEU A 165 8.12 13.08 -3.89
CA LEU A 165 8.92 12.14 -3.07
C LEU A 165 8.11 10.94 -2.54
N PRO A 166 6.87 11.10 -2.06
CA PRO A 166 6.07 9.94 -1.64
C PRO A 166 5.86 8.90 -2.73
N LEU A 167 5.87 9.26 -4.02
CA LEU A 167 5.78 8.29 -5.12
C LEU A 167 6.98 7.33 -5.12
N ILE A 168 8.16 7.80 -4.74
CA ILE A 168 9.36 6.95 -4.60
C ILE A 168 9.25 6.04 -3.38
N LEU A 169 8.76 6.56 -2.25
CA LEU A 169 8.51 5.72 -1.09
C LEU A 169 7.51 4.60 -1.42
N MET A 170 6.49 4.91 -2.21
CA MET A 170 5.49 3.94 -2.67
C MET A 170 6.12 2.82 -3.52
N VAL A 171 7.09 3.14 -4.40
CA VAL A 171 7.83 2.13 -5.19
C VAL A 171 8.56 1.13 -4.28
N LEU A 172 9.14 1.62 -3.19
CA LEU A 172 9.88 0.79 -2.23
C LEU A 172 8.97 0.13 -1.17
N MET A 173 7.68 0.38 -1.22
CA MET A 173 6.70 -0.13 -0.27
C MET A 173 5.97 -1.36 -0.80
N LYS A 174 5.41 -1.30 -2.02
CA LYS A 174 4.56 -2.36 -2.58
C LYS A 174 4.58 -2.34 -4.11
N GLY A 175 4.60 -3.51 -4.73
CA GLY A 175 4.66 -3.66 -6.19
C GLY A 175 3.57 -2.93 -6.96
N THR A 176 2.35 -2.91 -6.45
CA THR A 176 1.26 -2.16 -7.08
C THR A 176 1.54 -0.67 -7.15
N PHE A 177 2.20 -0.13 -6.13
CA PHE A 177 2.49 1.30 -6.08
C PHE A 177 3.59 1.72 -7.03
N PHE A 178 4.42 0.77 -7.50
CA PHE A 178 5.29 1.01 -8.65
C PHE A 178 4.46 1.47 -9.88
N PHE A 179 3.36 0.77 -10.17
CA PHE A 179 2.48 1.16 -11.28
C PHE A 179 1.77 2.49 -11.03
N VAL A 180 1.31 2.74 -9.79
CA VAL A 180 0.74 4.04 -9.40
C VAL A 180 1.73 5.16 -9.64
N ALA A 181 2.97 5.02 -9.19
CA ALA A 181 4.02 6.01 -9.39
C ALA A 181 4.36 6.17 -10.88
N ALA A 182 4.51 5.07 -11.62
CA ALA A 182 4.82 5.09 -13.05
C ALA A 182 3.73 5.82 -13.86
N VAL A 183 2.45 5.49 -13.66
CA VAL A 183 1.33 6.17 -14.33
C VAL A 183 1.31 7.65 -13.97
N SER A 184 1.44 7.98 -12.69
CA SER A 184 1.41 9.37 -12.24
C SER A 184 2.55 10.19 -12.84
N ILE A 185 3.79 9.72 -12.72
CA ILE A 185 4.98 10.42 -13.23
C ILE A 185 4.92 10.55 -14.75
N SER A 186 4.58 9.47 -15.47
CA SER A 186 4.45 9.48 -16.93
C SER A 186 3.41 10.49 -17.41
N THR A 187 2.25 10.53 -16.72
CA THR A 187 1.16 11.47 -17.08
C THR A 187 1.60 12.93 -16.93
N VAL A 188 2.25 13.29 -15.82
CA VAL A 188 2.76 14.66 -15.60
C VAL A 188 3.92 14.95 -16.55
N THR A 189 4.76 13.97 -16.88
CA THR A 189 5.86 14.12 -17.85
C THR A 189 5.32 14.41 -19.25
N VAL A 190 4.35 13.64 -19.72
CA VAL A 190 3.71 13.87 -21.03
C VAL A 190 3.07 15.27 -21.10
N TRP A 191 2.39 15.69 -20.03
CA TRP A 191 1.85 17.04 -19.94
C TRP A 191 2.93 18.12 -19.98
N GLY A 192 4.01 17.94 -19.23
CA GLY A 192 5.12 18.88 -19.19
C GLY A 192 5.87 18.98 -20.53
N LEU A 193 6.05 17.85 -21.25
CA LEU A 193 6.60 17.85 -22.61
C LEU A 193 5.71 18.62 -23.57
N TRP A 194 4.39 18.43 -23.48
CA TRP A 194 3.42 19.19 -24.28
C TRP A 194 3.50 20.69 -24.00
N LYS A 195 3.70 21.06 -22.74
CA LYS A 195 3.87 22.48 -22.30
C LYS A 195 5.28 23.02 -22.51
N LYS A 196 6.21 22.22 -23.06
CA LYS A 196 7.63 22.54 -23.23
C LYS A 196 8.34 22.91 -21.92
N ALA A 197 7.89 22.33 -20.80
CA ALA A 197 8.45 22.55 -19.46
C ALA A 197 9.65 21.63 -19.20
N TYR A 198 10.64 21.62 -20.08
CA TYR A 198 11.75 20.65 -20.07
C TYR A 198 12.59 20.74 -18.79
N PHE A 199 12.96 21.96 -18.39
CA PHE A 199 13.83 22.15 -17.22
C PHE A 199 13.19 21.61 -15.91
N PRO A 200 11.93 21.94 -15.55
CA PRO A 200 11.26 21.31 -14.41
C PRO A 200 11.21 19.80 -14.48
N LEU A 201 11.00 19.21 -15.66
CA LEU A 201 10.94 17.75 -15.83
C LEU A 201 12.30 17.09 -15.61
N VAL A 202 13.38 17.68 -16.12
CA VAL A 202 14.74 17.18 -15.90
C VAL A 202 15.08 17.22 -14.40
N VAL A 203 14.80 18.35 -13.73
CA VAL A 203 15.03 18.48 -12.27
C VAL A 203 14.19 17.45 -11.51
N LEU A 204 12.91 17.30 -11.85
CA LEU A 204 12.05 16.28 -11.23
C LEU A 204 12.64 14.88 -11.40
N GLY A 205 13.04 14.50 -12.62
CA GLY A 205 13.64 13.18 -12.90
C GLY A 205 14.90 12.93 -12.08
N LEU A 206 15.82 13.92 -12.03
CA LEU A 206 17.06 13.82 -11.24
C LEU A 206 16.76 13.68 -9.74
N VAL A 207 15.82 14.47 -9.21
CA VAL A 207 15.45 14.41 -7.79
C VAL A 207 14.83 13.06 -7.44
N LEU A 208 13.91 12.54 -8.28
CA LEU A 208 13.27 11.24 -8.03
C LEU A 208 14.28 10.09 -8.12
N PHE A 209 15.19 10.13 -9.10
CA PHE A 209 16.26 9.13 -9.21
C PHE A 209 17.20 9.19 -8.00
N ALA A 210 17.66 10.38 -7.63
CA ALA A 210 18.49 10.56 -6.44
C ALA A 210 17.78 10.10 -5.17
N ALA A 211 16.48 10.42 -5.00
CA ALA A 211 15.69 9.97 -3.87
C ALA A 211 15.56 8.45 -3.80
N LEU A 212 15.32 7.77 -4.93
CA LEU A 212 15.24 6.31 -5.01
C LEU A 212 16.54 5.67 -4.52
N ILE A 213 17.68 6.11 -5.08
CA ILE A 213 18.99 5.56 -4.71
C ILE A 213 19.33 5.88 -3.25
N THR A 214 19.07 7.12 -2.81
CA THR A 214 19.35 7.52 -1.42
C THR A 214 18.55 6.70 -0.43
N VAL A 215 17.24 6.56 -0.62
CA VAL A 215 16.40 5.76 0.28
C VAL A 215 16.80 4.29 0.26
N TRP A 216 17.08 3.74 -0.92
CA TRP A 216 17.55 2.36 -1.08
C TRP A 216 18.83 2.10 -0.29
N CYS A 217 19.83 3.00 -0.41
CA CYS A 217 21.10 2.90 0.32
C CYS A 217 20.96 3.16 1.83
N LEU A 218 20.06 4.07 2.25
CA LEU A 218 19.80 4.31 3.67
C LEU A 218 19.20 3.07 4.36
N TRP A 219 18.45 2.24 3.61
CA TRP A 219 17.97 0.92 4.06
C TRP A 219 19.02 -0.18 3.87
N GLN A 220 20.29 0.18 3.67
CA GLN A 220 21.46 -0.72 3.53
C GLN A 220 21.26 -1.79 2.46
N GLN A 221 20.49 -1.48 1.43
CA GLN A 221 20.27 -2.40 0.32
C GLN A 221 21.43 -2.33 -0.69
N PRO A 222 21.84 -3.48 -1.30
CA PRO A 222 22.87 -3.48 -2.33
C PRO A 222 22.49 -2.59 -3.51
N LEU A 223 23.38 -1.69 -3.96
CA LEU A 223 23.05 -0.67 -4.97
C LEU A 223 22.45 -1.26 -6.25
N LEU A 224 23.04 -2.32 -6.80
CA LEU A 224 22.52 -2.98 -7.99
C LEU A 224 21.30 -3.89 -7.69
N GLY A 225 21.05 -4.23 -6.43
CA GLY A 225 19.92 -5.03 -6.01
C GLY A 225 18.55 -4.38 -6.28
N VAL A 226 18.51 -3.06 -6.52
CA VAL A 226 17.28 -2.37 -6.93
C VAL A 226 16.71 -2.93 -8.23
N ILE A 227 17.55 -3.40 -9.14
CA ILE A 227 17.15 -3.99 -10.41
C ILE A 227 16.45 -5.35 -10.18
N ASP A 228 17.09 -6.21 -9.37
CA ASP A 228 16.52 -7.52 -9.00
C ASP A 228 15.22 -7.35 -8.23
N TYR A 229 15.16 -6.37 -7.34
CA TYR A 229 13.93 -6.02 -6.62
C TYR A 229 12.79 -5.65 -7.57
N ILE A 230 13.01 -4.75 -8.51
CA ILE A 230 11.97 -4.31 -9.46
C ILE A 230 11.52 -5.47 -10.35
N ILE A 231 12.46 -6.27 -10.88
CA ILE A 231 12.15 -7.41 -11.77
C ILE A 231 11.35 -8.48 -11.03
N ASN A 232 11.81 -8.91 -9.86
CA ASN A 232 11.16 -9.98 -9.11
C ASN A 232 9.80 -9.52 -8.52
N MET A 233 9.69 -8.26 -8.09
CA MET A 233 8.43 -7.68 -7.66
C MET A 233 7.41 -7.59 -8.80
N ALA A 234 7.84 -7.17 -10.00
CA ALA A 234 6.97 -7.11 -11.17
C ALA A 234 6.49 -8.51 -11.57
N ARG A 235 7.39 -9.50 -11.55
CA ARG A 235 7.04 -10.92 -11.81
C ARG A 235 6.05 -11.45 -10.78
N MET A 236 6.30 -11.24 -9.49
CA MET A 236 5.40 -11.62 -8.40
C MET A 236 4.02 -10.98 -8.55
N SER A 237 3.97 -9.69 -8.85
CA SER A 237 2.71 -8.95 -9.04
C SER A 237 1.94 -9.41 -10.30
N SER A 238 2.65 -9.88 -11.32
CA SER A 238 2.03 -10.42 -12.55
C SER A 238 1.44 -11.79 -12.31
N ALA A 239 2.17 -12.67 -11.64
CA ALA A 239 1.74 -14.04 -11.33
C ALA A 239 0.69 -14.12 -10.21
N TYR A 240 0.44 -13.03 -9.50
CA TYR A 240 -0.48 -13.01 -8.35
C TYR A 240 -1.88 -13.52 -8.69
N LEU A 241 -2.42 -13.16 -9.87
CA LEU A 241 -3.76 -13.59 -10.28
C LEU A 241 -3.85 -15.08 -10.53
N ASP A 242 -2.78 -15.71 -11.05
CA ASP A 242 -2.73 -17.13 -11.35
C ASP A 242 -2.82 -17.96 -10.06
N GLY A 243 -2.24 -17.46 -8.98
CA GLY A 243 -2.19 -18.13 -7.70
C GLY A 243 -3.27 -17.74 -6.69
N MET A 244 -3.80 -16.50 -6.73
CA MET A 244 -4.62 -15.93 -5.66
C MET A 244 -5.99 -15.48 -6.13
N SER A 245 -6.41 -15.80 -7.36
CA SER A 245 -7.73 -15.40 -7.87
C SER A 245 -8.86 -16.13 -7.15
N LEU A 246 -9.88 -15.38 -6.80
CA LEU A 246 -11.15 -15.89 -6.28
C LEU A 246 -12.29 -15.37 -7.13
N THR A 247 -13.29 -16.24 -7.36
CA THR A 247 -14.50 -15.87 -8.11
C THR A 247 -15.51 -15.17 -7.21
N GLY A 248 -16.11 -14.10 -7.71
CA GLY A 248 -17.15 -13.35 -7.03
C GLY A 248 -18.34 -13.05 -7.91
N ARG A 249 -19.20 -12.13 -7.48
CA ARG A 249 -20.45 -11.84 -8.19
C ARG A 249 -20.20 -10.98 -9.43
N ALA A 250 -20.52 -11.49 -10.62
CA ALA A 250 -20.34 -10.79 -11.89
C ALA A 250 -21.00 -9.41 -11.94
N LYS A 251 -22.14 -9.21 -11.24
CA LYS A 251 -22.84 -7.92 -11.17
C LYS A 251 -21.98 -6.78 -10.64
N HIS A 252 -20.99 -7.06 -9.76
CA HIS A 252 -20.06 -6.03 -9.26
C HIS A 252 -19.15 -5.54 -10.39
N ILE A 253 -18.67 -6.46 -11.21
CA ILE A 253 -17.83 -6.15 -12.38
C ILE A 253 -18.63 -5.34 -13.39
N TYR A 254 -19.88 -5.72 -13.67
CA TYR A 254 -20.72 -4.98 -14.61
C TYR A 254 -21.01 -3.55 -14.13
N ALA A 255 -21.33 -3.37 -12.84
CA ALA A 255 -21.54 -2.04 -12.27
C ALA A 255 -20.28 -1.18 -12.37
N TYR A 256 -19.11 -1.77 -12.13
CA TYR A 256 -17.82 -1.09 -12.27
C TYR A 256 -17.54 -0.69 -13.72
N LEU A 257 -17.75 -1.59 -14.67
CA LEU A 257 -17.53 -1.35 -16.10
C LEU A 257 -18.46 -0.24 -16.64
N VAL A 258 -19.71 -0.16 -16.17
CA VAL A 258 -20.60 0.96 -16.52
C VAL A 258 -19.98 2.28 -16.10
N PHE A 259 -19.40 2.36 -14.90
CA PHE A 259 -18.72 3.57 -14.44
C PHE A 259 -17.48 3.89 -15.31
N VAL A 260 -16.64 2.91 -15.60
CA VAL A 260 -15.46 3.03 -16.47
C VAL A 260 -15.87 3.61 -17.84
N VAL A 261 -16.86 3.05 -18.51
CA VAL A 261 -17.34 3.51 -19.83
C VAL A 261 -17.89 4.94 -19.79
N LEU A 262 -18.49 5.35 -18.68
CA LEU A 262 -19.10 6.69 -18.56
C LEU A 262 -18.09 7.78 -18.25
N VAL A 263 -16.96 7.47 -17.58
CA VAL A 263 -15.93 8.47 -17.23
C VAL A 263 -15.47 9.29 -18.43
N PRO A 264 -15.07 8.73 -19.58
CA PRO A 264 -14.67 9.51 -20.76
C PRO A 264 -15.76 10.46 -21.25
N VAL A 265 -17.02 10.03 -21.24
CA VAL A 265 -18.16 10.82 -21.72
C VAL A 265 -18.34 12.11 -20.90
N PHE A 266 -18.14 12.00 -19.57
CA PHE A 266 -18.35 13.12 -18.68
C PHE A 266 -17.12 14.01 -18.49
N VAL A 267 -15.92 13.46 -18.64
CA VAL A 267 -14.64 14.18 -18.41
C VAL A 267 -14.18 14.90 -19.66
N PHE A 268 -14.56 14.42 -20.87
CA PHE A 268 -14.06 15.00 -22.11
C PHE A 268 -14.55 16.43 -22.34
N ASP A 269 -13.61 17.35 -22.45
CA ASP A 269 -13.85 18.76 -22.74
C ASP A 269 -13.22 19.15 -24.09
N LYS A 270 -14.04 19.54 -25.06
CA LYS A 270 -13.59 19.94 -26.39
C LYS A 270 -12.65 21.15 -26.38
N GLN A 271 -12.78 22.05 -25.41
CA GLN A 271 -11.94 23.24 -25.28
C GLN A 271 -10.56 22.90 -24.68
N ARG A 272 -10.48 21.82 -23.90
CA ARG A 272 -9.26 21.32 -23.25
C ARG A 272 -8.91 19.92 -23.70
N LYS A 273 -9.07 19.65 -25.00
CA LYS A 273 -9.04 18.32 -25.62
C LYS A 273 -7.85 17.47 -25.16
N PHE A 274 -6.61 17.99 -25.25
CA PHE A 274 -5.42 17.20 -24.94
C PHE A 274 -5.32 16.85 -23.46
N VAL A 275 -5.50 17.82 -22.54
CA VAL A 275 -5.42 17.54 -21.09
C VAL A 275 -6.57 16.67 -20.62
N SER A 276 -7.77 16.82 -21.20
CA SER A 276 -8.90 15.94 -20.88
C SER A 276 -8.63 14.50 -21.31
N LEU A 277 -8.08 14.29 -22.53
CA LEU A 277 -7.72 12.95 -22.99
C LEU A 277 -6.62 12.33 -22.11
N LEU A 278 -5.59 13.11 -21.79
CA LEU A 278 -4.50 12.64 -20.93
C LEU A 278 -5.00 12.29 -19.52
N PHE A 279 -5.91 13.10 -18.97
CA PHE A 279 -6.53 12.82 -17.68
C PHE A 279 -7.43 11.59 -17.73
N ILE A 280 -8.24 11.40 -18.78
CA ILE A 280 -9.04 10.19 -19.01
C ILE A 280 -8.14 8.95 -19.01
N LEU A 281 -7.06 8.95 -19.80
CA LEU A 281 -6.13 7.82 -19.83
C LEU A 281 -5.52 7.52 -18.47
N CYS A 282 -5.17 8.56 -17.71
CA CYS A 282 -4.69 8.40 -16.35
C CYS A 282 -5.74 7.76 -15.43
N VAL A 283 -6.96 8.28 -15.43
CA VAL A 283 -8.07 7.77 -14.62
C VAL A 283 -8.41 6.32 -14.97
N GLU A 284 -8.45 5.98 -16.27
CA GLU A 284 -8.69 4.61 -16.72
C GLU A 284 -7.60 3.64 -16.26
N ALA A 285 -6.33 4.08 -16.26
CA ALA A 285 -5.23 3.28 -15.71
C ALA A 285 -5.42 3.04 -14.20
N PHE A 286 -5.84 4.05 -13.44
CA PHE A 286 -6.15 3.88 -12.01
C PHE A 286 -7.37 3.01 -11.76
N LEU A 287 -8.42 3.14 -12.56
CA LEU A 287 -9.58 2.25 -12.51
C LEU A 287 -9.18 0.80 -12.84
N TYR A 288 -8.32 0.60 -13.83
CA TYR A 288 -7.77 -0.74 -14.12
C TYR A 288 -7.00 -1.32 -12.93
N LEU A 289 -6.15 -0.53 -12.26
CA LEU A 289 -5.45 -0.97 -11.05
C LEU A 289 -6.44 -1.32 -9.92
N GLY A 290 -7.46 -0.50 -9.72
CA GLY A 290 -8.53 -0.76 -8.75
C GLY A 290 -9.31 -2.04 -9.07
N ALA A 291 -9.63 -2.29 -10.35
CA ALA A 291 -10.29 -3.50 -10.82
C ALA A 291 -9.41 -4.74 -10.63
N LYS A 292 -8.14 -4.67 -11.04
CA LYS A 292 -7.17 -5.76 -10.89
C LYS A 292 -7.02 -6.18 -9.43
N HIS A 293 -6.93 -5.22 -8.51
CA HIS A 293 -6.84 -5.49 -7.08
C HIS A 293 -8.16 -6.00 -6.48
N GLY A 294 -9.27 -5.35 -6.82
CA GLY A 294 -10.56 -5.64 -6.22
C GLY A 294 -11.20 -6.92 -6.75
N PHE A 295 -11.10 -7.16 -8.06
CA PHE A 295 -11.76 -8.29 -8.70
C PHE A 295 -10.85 -9.46 -9.02
N GLY A 296 -9.53 -9.26 -8.97
CA GLY A 296 -8.58 -10.36 -9.09
C GLY A 296 -8.73 -11.37 -7.94
N ARG A 297 -8.93 -10.88 -6.73
CA ARG A 297 -9.38 -11.66 -5.57
C ARG A 297 -10.74 -11.13 -5.15
N HIS A 298 -11.83 -11.70 -5.72
CA HIS A 298 -13.17 -11.15 -5.64
C HIS A 298 -13.92 -11.58 -4.37
N ASP A 299 -13.27 -11.35 -3.24
CA ASP A 299 -13.83 -11.45 -1.89
C ASP A 299 -13.99 -10.03 -1.30
N ILE A 300 -13.58 -9.81 -0.06
CA ILE A 300 -13.53 -8.50 0.61
C ILE A 300 -12.74 -7.44 -0.21
N HIS A 301 -11.78 -7.88 -1.05
CA HIS A 301 -10.97 -6.98 -1.88
C HIS A 301 -11.79 -6.19 -2.91
N ALA A 302 -13.02 -6.64 -3.26
CA ALA A 302 -13.93 -5.85 -4.10
C ALA A 302 -14.18 -4.43 -3.54
N GLY A 303 -14.01 -4.23 -2.23
CA GLY A 303 -14.04 -2.92 -1.59
C GLY A 303 -13.00 -1.94 -2.15
N ILE A 304 -11.84 -2.43 -2.63
CA ILE A 304 -10.81 -1.58 -3.28
C ILE A 304 -11.36 -0.96 -4.57
N ALA A 305 -12.03 -1.77 -5.41
CA ALA A 305 -12.65 -1.28 -6.64
C ALA A 305 -13.74 -0.24 -6.33
N SER A 306 -14.55 -0.48 -5.31
CA SER A 306 -15.57 0.46 -4.85
C SER A 306 -14.96 1.79 -4.36
N ALA A 307 -13.95 1.74 -3.50
CA ALA A 307 -13.26 2.93 -3.01
C ALA A 307 -12.53 3.68 -4.13
N MET A 308 -12.05 2.98 -5.17
CA MET A 308 -11.44 3.60 -6.35
C MET A 308 -12.46 4.41 -7.17
N ILE A 309 -13.70 3.98 -7.26
CA ILE A 309 -14.77 4.81 -7.85
C ILE A 309 -14.89 6.15 -7.11
N ALA A 310 -14.93 6.12 -5.79
CA ALA A 310 -15.00 7.34 -4.99
C ALA A 310 -13.76 8.25 -5.17
N ALA A 311 -12.56 7.66 -5.24
CA ALA A 311 -11.31 8.39 -5.50
C ALA A 311 -11.33 9.07 -6.87
N VAL A 312 -11.84 8.38 -7.90
CA VAL A 312 -11.98 8.94 -9.25
C VAL A 312 -13.04 10.04 -9.27
N LEU A 313 -14.14 9.92 -8.52
CA LEU A 313 -15.11 11.00 -8.39
C LEU A 313 -14.50 12.26 -7.78
N LEU A 314 -13.69 12.11 -6.73
CA LEU A 314 -12.94 13.24 -6.16
C LEU A 314 -12.02 13.87 -7.22
N ALA A 315 -11.28 13.05 -7.97
CA ALA A 315 -10.36 13.54 -9.00
C ALA A 315 -11.12 14.25 -10.15
N ILE A 316 -12.24 13.72 -10.62
CA ILE A 316 -13.11 14.35 -11.62
C ILE A 316 -13.64 15.69 -11.09
N PHE A 317 -14.08 15.72 -9.84
CA PHE A 317 -14.57 16.97 -9.24
C PHE A 317 -13.47 18.03 -9.18
N LEU A 318 -12.26 17.65 -8.78
CA LEU A 318 -11.11 18.57 -8.73
C LEU A 318 -10.66 19.02 -10.13
N PHE A 319 -10.79 18.17 -11.15
CA PHE A 319 -10.44 18.49 -12.53
C PHE A 319 -11.48 19.40 -13.23
N SER A 320 -12.78 19.22 -12.91
CA SER A 320 -13.89 19.89 -13.55
C SER A 320 -13.92 21.38 -13.23
N ARG A 321 -14.37 22.19 -14.20
CA ARG A 321 -14.68 23.61 -13.96
C ARG A 321 -16.06 23.76 -13.29
N THR A 322 -16.27 24.88 -12.61
CA THR A 322 -17.52 25.21 -11.89
C THR A 322 -18.78 25.16 -12.77
N ASP A 323 -18.64 25.41 -14.07
CA ASP A 323 -19.77 25.48 -15.03
C ASP A 323 -20.34 24.08 -15.41
N SER A 324 -19.67 23.01 -14.99
CA SER A 324 -20.03 21.62 -15.34
C SER A 324 -20.71 20.82 -14.19
N LEU A 325 -21.27 21.53 -13.20
CA LEU A 325 -21.86 20.90 -12.02
C LEU A 325 -22.95 19.88 -12.33
N GLN A 326 -23.78 20.13 -13.37
CA GLN A 326 -24.80 19.20 -13.80
C GLN A 326 -24.21 17.88 -14.33
N ARG A 327 -23.13 17.96 -15.12
CA ARG A 327 -22.43 16.76 -15.60
C ARG A 327 -21.81 15.99 -14.44
N PHE A 328 -21.18 16.70 -13.51
CA PHE A 328 -20.62 16.09 -12.30
C PHE A 328 -21.69 15.38 -11.48
N THR A 329 -22.88 15.96 -11.29
CA THR A 329 -23.97 15.34 -10.54
C THR A 329 -24.38 14.02 -11.16
N ALA A 330 -24.48 13.93 -12.50
CA ALA A 330 -24.79 12.67 -13.19
C ALA A 330 -23.72 11.60 -12.96
N VAL A 331 -22.43 11.96 -13.10
CA VAL A 331 -21.30 11.04 -12.82
C VAL A 331 -21.29 10.59 -11.36
N ALA A 332 -21.54 11.55 -10.44
CA ALA A 332 -21.57 11.26 -9.01
C ALA A 332 -22.67 10.26 -8.66
N ILE A 333 -23.88 10.42 -9.23
CA ILE A 333 -24.99 9.48 -9.03
C ILE A 333 -24.58 8.08 -9.50
N VAL A 334 -24.07 7.96 -10.73
CA VAL A 334 -23.65 6.66 -11.28
C VAL A 334 -22.50 6.06 -10.47
N GLY A 335 -21.53 6.87 -10.07
CA GLY A 335 -20.40 6.41 -9.27
C GLY A 335 -20.81 5.96 -7.86
N VAL A 336 -21.69 6.73 -7.20
CA VAL A 336 -22.23 6.37 -5.87
C VAL A 336 -23.05 5.09 -5.97
N VAL A 337 -23.92 4.97 -6.97
CA VAL A 337 -24.70 3.73 -7.21
C VAL A 337 -23.75 2.56 -7.49
N GLY A 338 -22.74 2.75 -8.33
CA GLY A 338 -21.73 1.72 -8.61
C GLY A 338 -20.96 1.30 -7.36
N ALA A 339 -20.47 2.26 -6.57
CA ALA A 339 -19.79 2.01 -5.32
C ALA A 339 -20.67 1.28 -4.29
N ILE A 340 -21.94 1.70 -4.18
CA ILE A 340 -22.93 1.04 -3.35
C ILE A 340 -23.19 -0.40 -3.85
N CYS A 341 -23.37 -0.62 -5.14
CA CYS A 341 -23.59 -1.96 -5.70
C CYS A 341 -22.42 -2.91 -5.47
N VAL A 342 -21.20 -2.41 -5.47
CA VAL A 342 -19.99 -3.21 -5.18
C VAL A 342 -19.79 -3.44 -3.68
N ASN A 343 -20.15 -2.49 -2.82
CA ASN A 343 -19.78 -2.48 -1.39
C ASN A 343 -20.90 -2.95 -0.44
N ILE A 344 -22.20 -2.80 -0.80
CA ILE A 344 -23.32 -3.12 0.12
C ILE A 344 -23.45 -4.62 0.44
N ILE A 345 -22.72 -5.47 -0.26
CA ILE A 345 -23.00 -6.91 -0.21
C ILE A 345 -21.94 -7.63 0.64
N GLY A 346 -21.72 -7.20 1.87
CA GLY A 346 -21.15 -8.11 2.85
C GLY A 346 -19.98 -7.68 3.70
N TYR A 347 -19.57 -6.44 3.65
CA TYR A 347 -18.45 -6.00 4.47
C TYR A 347 -18.92 -5.03 5.54
N GLY A 348 -18.93 -5.50 6.79
CA GLY A 348 -19.39 -4.73 7.94
C GLY A 348 -18.73 -3.36 8.01
N TYR A 349 -19.56 -2.33 8.02
CA TYR A 349 -19.10 -0.98 8.34
C TYR A 349 -18.58 -0.95 9.79
N PRO A 350 -17.57 -0.16 10.10
CA PRO A 350 -17.05 -0.07 11.45
C PRO A 350 -18.18 0.33 12.42
N GLU A 351 -18.43 -0.54 13.39
CA GLU A 351 -19.52 -0.38 14.38
C GLU A 351 -19.38 0.88 15.25
N ASN A 352 -18.21 1.54 15.24
CA ASN A 352 -17.91 2.69 16.09
C ASN A 352 -17.16 3.82 15.36
N LEU A 353 -17.91 4.70 14.71
CA LEU A 353 -17.35 5.90 14.05
C LEU A 353 -16.56 6.80 15.04
N LEU A 354 -17.00 6.89 16.30
CA LEU A 354 -16.32 7.65 17.35
C LEU A 354 -14.94 7.08 17.70
N ARG A 355 -14.81 5.76 17.74
CA ARG A 355 -13.52 5.11 17.96
C ARG A 355 -12.52 5.47 16.87
N TYR A 356 -12.92 5.39 15.60
CA TYR A 356 -12.06 5.73 14.47
C TYR A 356 -11.64 7.19 14.44
N SER A 357 -12.42 8.11 15.03
CA SER A 357 -12.06 9.52 15.08
C SER A 357 -11.10 9.87 16.22
N THR A 358 -11.07 9.11 17.31
CA THR A 358 -10.26 9.40 18.50
C THR A 358 -8.96 8.59 18.59
N GLU A 359 -8.96 7.34 18.12
CA GLU A 359 -7.78 6.45 18.19
C GLU A 359 -6.53 7.01 17.50
N PRO A 360 -6.60 7.67 16.32
CA PRO A 360 -5.43 8.27 15.70
C PRO A 360 -4.70 9.29 16.59
N PHE A 361 -5.45 10.08 17.36
CA PHE A 361 -4.89 11.09 18.27
C PHE A 361 -4.30 10.44 19.53
N LYS A 362 -4.96 9.42 20.08
CA LYS A 362 -4.40 8.62 21.18
C LYS A 362 -3.10 7.94 20.77
N ALA A 363 -3.06 7.37 19.55
CA ALA A 363 -1.87 6.73 19.02
C ALA A 363 -0.68 7.70 18.90
N VAL A 364 -0.92 8.95 18.47
CA VAL A 364 0.12 10.00 18.47
C VAL A 364 0.61 10.28 19.89
N TRP A 365 -0.32 10.45 20.83
CA TRP A 365 0.02 10.69 22.24
C TRP A 365 0.88 9.55 22.80
N THR A 366 0.47 8.30 22.57
CA THR A 366 1.20 7.12 23.04
C THR A 366 2.60 7.05 22.43
N LEU A 367 2.73 7.29 21.11
CA LEU A 367 4.04 7.30 20.45
C LEU A 367 4.97 8.40 20.97
N ALA A 368 4.41 9.57 21.29
CA ALA A 368 5.20 10.73 21.73
C ALA A 368 5.59 10.66 23.22
N PHE A 369 4.71 10.12 24.07
CA PHE A 369 4.85 10.26 25.53
C PHE A 369 4.86 8.94 26.29
N ASP A 370 4.48 7.81 25.67
CA ASP A 370 4.41 6.50 26.32
C ASP A 370 4.88 5.37 25.38
N ARG A 371 6.02 5.58 24.76
CA ARG A 371 6.63 4.61 23.84
C ARG A 371 6.91 3.28 24.53
N THR A 372 7.26 3.31 25.80
CA THR A 372 7.52 2.11 26.61
C THR A 372 6.31 1.16 26.66
N SER A 373 5.09 1.67 26.60
CA SER A 373 3.89 0.81 26.52
C SER A 373 3.78 0.08 25.19
N LEU A 374 4.21 0.70 24.10
CA LEU A 374 4.26 0.06 22.78
C LEU A 374 5.32 -1.05 22.74
N ASP A 375 6.52 -0.78 23.28
CA ASP A 375 7.60 -1.79 23.39
C ASP A 375 7.13 -3.00 24.21
N LYS A 376 6.54 -2.76 25.39
CA LYS A 376 5.96 -3.83 26.23
C LYS A 376 4.88 -4.62 25.50
N ARG A 377 3.98 -3.96 24.79
CA ARG A 377 2.93 -4.63 24.03
C ARG A 377 3.50 -5.52 22.93
N TYR A 378 4.55 -5.06 22.26
CA TYR A 378 5.26 -5.84 21.25
C TYR A 378 5.87 -7.11 21.86
N GLU A 379 6.64 -6.95 22.95
CA GLU A 379 7.29 -8.08 23.64
C GLU A 379 6.27 -9.07 24.19
N MET A 380 5.20 -8.60 24.81
CA MET A 380 4.14 -9.47 25.33
C MET A 380 3.47 -10.28 24.23
N ALA A 381 3.18 -9.65 23.08
CA ALA A 381 2.57 -10.33 21.94
C ALA A 381 3.51 -11.39 21.34
N ALA A 382 4.81 -11.09 21.23
CA ALA A 382 5.81 -12.06 20.79
C ALA A 382 5.97 -13.22 21.78
N GLN A 383 5.98 -12.92 23.08
CA GLN A 383 6.05 -13.94 24.14
C GLN A 383 4.82 -14.85 24.15
N GLU A 384 3.61 -14.31 23.96
CA GLU A 384 2.38 -15.09 23.88
C GLU A 384 2.45 -16.13 22.72
N ILE A 385 2.97 -15.75 21.56
CA ILE A 385 3.15 -16.68 20.43
C ILE A 385 4.20 -17.75 20.80
N ARG A 386 5.32 -17.35 21.42
CA ARG A 386 6.38 -18.27 21.84
C ARG A 386 5.85 -19.34 22.80
N ASP A 387 5.09 -18.94 23.79
CA ASP A 387 4.54 -19.84 24.79
C ASP A 387 3.44 -20.74 24.19
N ARG A 388 2.59 -20.16 23.34
CA ARG A 388 1.51 -20.88 22.66
C ARG A 388 2.03 -22.05 21.82
N TYR A 389 3.13 -21.85 21.09
CA TYR A 389 3.69 -22.86 20.19
C TYR A 389 4.85 -23.66 20.78
N GLY A 390 5.31 -23.31 22.01
CA GLY A 390 6.40 -24.02 22.70
C GLY A 390 7.74 -23.90 21.97
N VAL A 391 8.01 -22.76 21.31
CA VAL A 391 9.23 -22.52 20.52
C VAL A 391 10.32 -21.79 21.32
N GLY A 392 10.27 -21.87 22.66
CA GLY A 392 11.21 -21.20 23.56
C GLY A 392 12.59 -21.86 23.68
N ASP A 393 12.76 -23.11 23.22
CA ASP A 393 14.01 -23.86 23.38
C ASP A 393 14.66 -24.25 22.06
N ILE A 394 14.33 -23.58 20.95
CA ILE A 394 14.93 -23.86 19.65
C ILE A 394 16.34 -23.27 19.62
N ARG A 395 17.34 -24.10 19.34
CA ARG A 395 18.74 -23.69 19.17
C ARG A 395 19.12 -23.75 17.69
N GLY A 396 19.99 -22.83 17.26
CA GLY A 396 20.45 -22.74 15.88
C GLY A 396 19.47 -21.97 14.99
N THR A 397 19.56 -22.23 13.71
CA THR A 397 18.73 -21.56 12.69
C THR A 397 17.39 -22.25 12.54
N VAL A 398 16.35 -21.48 12.20
CA VAL A 398 14.98 -21.98 12.06
C VAL A 398 14.29 -21.35 10.85
N ASP A 399 13.53 -22.15 10.11
CA ASP A 399 12.55 -21.72 9.11
C ASP A 399 11.18 -22.38 9.36
N VAL A 400 10.12 -21.83 8.78
CA VAL A 400 8.77 -22.36 8.91
C VAL A 400 8.19 -22.69 7.53
N TYR A 401 7.71 -23.91 7.36
CA TYR A 401 7.02 -24.35 6.15
C TYR A 401 5.53 -24.44 6.39
N ASN A 402 4.93 -23.39 6.14
CA ASN A 402 3.62 -22.90 5.75
C ASN A 402 3.75 -21.37 5.58
N PHE A 403 2.79 -20.61 6.02
CA PHE A 403 2.78 -19.13 5.91
C PHE A 403 2.91 -18.41 7.26
N ASN A 404 2.90 -19.13 8.40
CA ASN A 404 2.88 -18.51 9.72
C ASN A 404 4.30 -18.21 10.25
N ASN A 405 4.95 -17.24 9.63
CA ASN A 405 6.31 -16.83 10.00
C ASN A 405 6.41 -16.30 11.44
N SER A 406 5.29 -15.84 12.05
CA SER A 406 5.25 -15.39 13.44
C SER A 406 5.79 -16.44 14.40
N VAL A 407 5.58 -17.73 14.11
CA VAL A 407 6.06 -18.83 14.97
C VAL A 407 7.59 -18.93 14.94
N ALA A 408 8.19 -18.85 13.75
CA ALA A 408 9.65 -18.87 13.62
C ALA A 408 10.30 -17.60 14.21
N ILE A 409 9.70 -16.42 13.97
CA ILE A 409 10.22 -15.13 14.49
C ILE A 409 10.13 -15.08 16.03
N ALA A 410 9.04 -15.62 16.61
CA ALA A 410 8.87 -15.66 18.06
C ALA A 410 9.79 -16.70 18.74
N SER A 411 10.37 -17.64 18.01
CA SER A 411 11.26 -18.67 18.57
C SER A 411 12.54 -18.08 19.15
N THR A 412 13.26 -18.87 19.96
CA THR A 412 14.60 -18.53 20.43
C THR A 412 15.69 -18.83 19.40
N GLY A 413 15.35 -19.55 18.31
CA GLY A 413 16.23 -19.79 17.18
C GLY A 413 16.41 -18.56 16.31
N SER A 414 17.48 -18.54 15.51
CA SER A 414 17.73 -17.49 14.51
C SER A 414 16.88 -17.76 13.27
N TYR A 415 15.87 -16.93 13.03
CA TYR A 415 15.02 -17.08 11.85
C TYR A 415 15.80 -16.76 10.57
N ILE A 416 15.96 -17.74 9.70
CA ILE A 416 16.57 -17.60 8.37
C ILE A 416 15.53 -17.94 7.32
N PRO A 417 14.86 -16.93 6.71
CA PRO A 417 13.80 -17.16 5.75
C PRO A 417 14.37 -17.66 4.42
N ARG A 418 13.62 -18.54 3.76
CA ARG A 418 13.79 -18.74 2.32
C ARG A 418 13.34 -17.51 1.54
N PRO A 419 13.85 -17.24 0.32
CA PRO A 419 13.57 -16.00 -0.41
C PRO A 419 12.08 -15.71 -0.62
N ILE A 420 11.26 -16.71 -0.96
CA ILE A 420 9.81 -16.62 -0.97
C ILE A 420 9.28 -17.22 0.34
N PHE A 421 9.33 -16.43 1.39
CA PHE A 421 9.02 -16.86 2.77
C PHE A 421 7.56 -17.19 3.02
N GLN A 422 6.67 -16.81 2.10
CA GLN A 422 5.26 -17.20 2.08
C GLN A 422 5.08 -18.25 0.99
N GLY A 423 5.11 -19.55 1.35
CA GLY A 423 5.13 -20.67 0.41
C GLY A 423 4.02 -20.63 -0.65
N TYR A 424 2.81 -20.17 -0.28
CA TYR A 424 1.70 -20.02 -1.20
C TYR A 424 1.94 -18.99 -2.32
N GLN A 425 2.97 -18.17 -2.23
CA GLN A 425 3.37 -17.20 -3.28
C GLN A 425 4.41 -17.75 -4.26
N THR A 426 4.74 -19.02 -4.17
CA THR A 426 5.52 -19.70 -5.23
C THR A 426 4.66 -19.99 -6.46
N PHE A 427 4.08 -18.92 -7.04
CA PHE A 427 3.07 -18.99 -8.10
C PHE A 427 3.52 -19.69 -9.38
N ASP A 428 4.83 -19.80 -9.61
CA ASP A 428 5.38 -20.47 -10.78
C ASP A 428 6.63 -21.30 -10.42
N GLY A 429 7.06 -22.14 -11.37
CA GLY A 429 8.25 -22.98 -11.20
C GLY A 429 9.56 -22.21 -11.03
N TYR A 430 9.60 -20.92 -11.35
CA TYR A 430 10.78 -20.09 -11.12
C TYR A 430 10.96 -19.79 -9.63
N PHE A 431 9.91 -19.33 -8.95
CA PHE A 431 9.95 -19.04 -7.52
C PHE A 431 10.13 -20.30 -6.67
N SER A 432 9.44 -21.39 -7.01
CA SER A 432 9.61 -22.69 -6.34
C SER A 432 11.05 -23.19 -6.41
N LYS A 433 11.71 -23.07 -7.58
CA LYS A 433 13.12 -23.46 -7.76
C LYS A 433 14.09 -22.55 -6.99
N ILE A 434 13.78 -21.27 -6.78
CA ILE A 434 14.60 -20.39 -5.95
C ILE A 434 14.61 -20.89 -4.50
N ASN A 435 13.44 -21.23 -3.94
CA ASN A 435 13.33 -21.74 -2.58
C ASN A 435 14.01 -23.09 -2.43
N LEU A 436 13.79 -24.03 -3.37
CA LEU A 436 14.48 -25.32 -3.34
C LEU A 436 16.01 -25.16 -3.34
N LYS A 437 16.55 -24.35 -4.24
CA LYS A 437 18.00 -24.06 -4.29
C LYS A 437 18.52 -23.41 -3.00
N HIS A 438 17.71 -22.57 -2.37
CA HIS A 438 18.07 -21.94 -1.10
C HIS A 438 18.16 -23.02 0.01
N LEU A 439 17.15 -23.87 0.11
CA LEU A 439 17.12 -24.97 1.06
C LEU A 439 18.32 -25.92 0.88
N GLU A 440 18.68 -26.26 -0.36
CA GLU A 440 19.83 -27.11 -0.65
C GLU A 440 21.18 -26.50 -0.29
N LYS A 441 21.30 -25.17 -0.44
CA LYS A 441 22.56 -24.44 -0.16
C LYS A 441 22.70 -23.98 1.29
N ASN A 442 21.61 -23.57 1.88
CA ASN A 442 21.57 -22.95 3.22
C ASN A 442 20.45 -23.61 4.06
N PRO A 443 20.53 -24.94 4.28
CA PRO A 443 19.50 -25.63 5.06
C PRO A 443 19.51 -25.15 6.51
N PRO A 444 18.36 -24.69 7.06
CA PRO A 444 18.26 -24.32 8.47
C PRO A 444 18.47 -25.54 9.38
N ASP A 445 18.91 -25.33 10.63
CA ASP A 445 19.08 -26.42 11.59
C ASP A 445 17.75 -27.03 12.01
N ASN A 446 16.69 -26.21 12.01
CA ASN A 446 15.34 -26.61 12.41
C ASN A 446 14.33 -26.14 11.36
N VAL A 447 13.35 -26.99 11.06
CA VAL A 447 12.20 -26.66 10.22
C VAL A 447 10.91 -26.92 11.02
N LEU A 448 10.10 -25.89 11.17
CA LEU A 448 8.75 -25.99 11.70
C LEU A 448 7.80 -26.27 10.53
N PHE A 449 7.43 -27.55 10.35
CA PHE A 449 6.65 -27.96 9.20
C PHE A 449 5.20 -28.21 9.58
N ARG A 450 4.28 -27.60 8.83
CA ARG A 450 2.84 -27.81 8.99
C ARG A 450 2.15 -27.76 7.64
N VAL A 451 1.34 -28.78 7.36
CA VAL A 451 0.46 -28.78 6.18
C VAL A 451 -0.77 -27.93 6.48
N GLU A 452 -0.82 -26.76 5.87
CA GLU A 452 -1.93 -25.83 6.01
C GLU A 452 -2.14 -25.12 4.67
N THR A 453 -3.38 -25.04 4.22
CA THR A 453 -3.72 -24.49 2.91
C THR A 453 -4.34 -23.11 3.03
N ILE A 454 -4.19 -22.32 1.99
CA ILE A 454 -4.89 -21.04 1.82
C ILE A 454 -5.95 -21.21 0.73
N ASP A 455 -7.15 -20.70 0.99
CA ASP A 455 -8.25 -20.66 0.02
C ASP A 455 -8.61 -22.03 -0.56
N ASP A 456 -8.62 -23.08 0.28
CA ASP A 456 -8.93 -24.47 -0.08
C ASP A 456 -8.07 -25.06 -1.22
N ARG A 457 -6.86 -24.54 -1.42
CA ARG A 457 -5.90 -25.01 -2.42
C ARG A 457 -5.28 -26.33 -1.98
N TYR A 458 -4.79 -27.11 -2.97
CA TYR A 458 -4.02 -28.31 -2.65
C TYR A 458 -2.71 -27.93 -1.94
N PRO A 459 -2.35 -28.60 -0.83
CA PRO A 459 -1.14 -28.30 -0.06
C PRO A 459 0.14 -28.28 -0.88
N THR A 460 0.26 -29.16 -1.87
CA THR A 460 1.43 -29.27 -2.74
C THR A 460 1.62 -28.08 -3.69
N LEU A 461 0.59 -27.24 -3.87
CA LEU A 461 0.72 -25.99 -4.61
C LEU A 461 1.46 -24.91 -3.80
N ASP A 462 1.58 -25.11 -2.49
CA ASP A 462 2.32 -24.24 -1.59
C ASP A 462 3.73 -24.82 -1.41
N GLU A 463 4.59 -24.64 -2.42
CA GLU A 463 6.02 -25.01 -2.40
C GLU A 463 6.31 -26.52 -2.28
N GLY A 464 5.41 -27.39 -2.78
CA GLY A 464 5.55 -28.85 -2.67
C GLY A 464 6.84 -29.44 -3.26
N ILE A 465 7.52 -28.73 -4.18
CA ILE A 465 8.80 -29.14 -4.76
C ILE A 465 9.93 -29.24 -3.71
N SER A 466 9.85 -28.49 -2.62
CA SER A 466 10.84 -28.51 -1.53
C SER A 466 10.63 -29.66 -0.53
N TRP A 467 9.44 -30.27 -0.49
CA TRP A 467 9.10 -31.29 0.50
C TRP A 467 9.97 -32.54 0.46
N PRO A 468 10.30 -33.14 -0.71
CA PRO A 468 11.22 -34.29 -0.75
C PRO A 468 12.55 -33.96 -0.09
N SER A 469 13.15 -32.81 -0.40
CA SER A 469 14.42 -32.39 0.20
C SER A 469 14.32 -32.17 1.72
N ILE A 470 13.17 -31.69 2.23
CA ILE A 470 12.95 -31.56 3.68
C ILE A 470 12.92 -32.96 4.32
N PHE A 471 12.10 -33.88 3.84
CA PHE A 471 11.93 -35.19 4.48
C PHE A 471 13.17 -36.11 4.30
N ASP A 472 13.96 -35.90 3.26
CA ASP A 472 15.22 -36.63 3.07
C ASP A 472 16.33 -36.14 4.00
N ASN A 473 16.36 -34.83 4.35
CA ASN A 473 17.47 -34.22 5.08
C ASN A 473 17.18 -33.92 6.54
N TYR A 474 15.93 -34.10 7.01
CA TYR A 474 15.53 -33.77 8.39
C TYR A 474 14.86 -34.96 9.06
N ASP A 475 15.13 -35.16 10.34
CA ASP A 475 14.45 -36.09 11.21
C ASP A 475 13.39 -35.39 12.06
N MET A 476 12.30 -36.09 12.37
CA MET A 476 11.26 -35.58 13.26
C MET A 476 11.74 -35.66 14.71
N ASP A 477 11.81 -34.53 15.38
CA ASP A 477 12.12 -34.43 16.81
C ASP A 477 10.84 -34.55 17.67
N THR A 478 9.84 -33.74 17.37
CA THR A 478 8.56 -33.75 18.11
C THR A 478 7.41 -33.20 17.28
N ILE A 479 6.19 -33.40 17.78
CA ILE A 479 4.97 -32.79 17.21
C ILE A 479 4.35 -31.91 18.28
N GLN A 480 4.18 -30.63 18.00
CA GLN A 480 3.59 -29.69 18.93
C GLN A 480 2.70 -28.65 18.23
N LYS A 481 1.47 -28.48 18.73
CA LYS A 481 0.49 -27.51 18.20
C LYS A 481 0.27 -27.61 16.69
N GLY A 482 0.31 -28.83 16.15
CA GLY A 482 0.12 -29.10 14.72
C GLY A 482 1.36 -28.89 13.83
N TYR A 483 2.51 -28.54 14.42
CA TYR A 483 3.79 -28.50 13.72
C TYR A 483 4.59 -29.76 13.96
N LEU A 484 5.21 -30.28 12.90
CA LEU A 484 6.33 -31.20 12.98
C LEU A 484 7.59 -30.36 13.22
N PHE A 485 8.25 -30.57 14.33
CA PHE A 485 9.55 -30.00 14.62
C PHE A 485 10.59 -30.91 14.00
N LEU A 486 11.22 -30.46 12.96
CA LEU A 486 12.19 -31.21 12.19
C LEU A 486 13.59 -30.67 12.45
N LYS A 487 14.54 -31.58 12.74
CA LYS A 487 15.96 -31.25 12.93
C LYS A 487 16.78 -31.79 11.78
N LYS A 488 17.73 -31.00 11.34
CA LYS A 488 18.68 -31.42 10.28
C LYS A 488 19.48 -32.63 10.74
N LYS A 489 19.61 -33.64 9.86
CA LYS A 489 20.39 -34.86 10.06
C LYS A 489 21.86 -34.58 10.25
#